data_60bee74c9eb53ae1e990f37100c4b767
#
_entry.id   60bee74c9eb53ae1e990f37100c4b767
#
_cell.length_a   1.000
_cell.length_b   1.000
_cell.length_c   1.000
_cell.angle_alpha   90.00
_cell.angle_beta   90.00
_cell.angle_gamma   90.00
#
_symmetry.space_group_name_H-M   'P 1'
#
loop_
_entity.id
_entity.type
_entity.pdbx_description
1 polymer ?
#
loop_
_entity_poly.entity_id
_entity_poly.type
_entity_poly.pdbx_seq_one_letter_code
_entity_poly.pdbx_strand_id
1 'polypeptide(L)'
;TDPNGYINTYTALDEPEHRWGENGGFLRWQHEVYNSGMLIEASVHYYLATGKTKLLSVATRLTNYMCEYMGEQPKKNIVPSHSGPEEAIIKLYWLYKQHPELKTELEVPVNEDNYWKLLTFWIENRGHHCGFPLWKSWGNEKAERWIRENQYAEAQYSPHSRPSWGDYAQDSIPVFDQ
;
A
#
# COMPACT_ATOMS: atom_id res chain seq x y z
N THR A 1 -16.26 1.14 -8.85
CA THR A 1 -14.83 1.52 -8.85
C THR A 1 -14.62 2.73 -9.71
N ASP A 2 -13.75 3.62 -9.28
CA ASP A 2 -13.27 4.72 -10.13
C ASP A 2 -12.63 4.15 -11.42
N PRO A 3 -12.57 4.93 -12.51
CA PRO A 3 -11.94 4.49 -13.76
C PRO A 3 -10.50 4.01 -13.57
N ASN A 4 -9.77 4.56 -12.60
CA ASN A 4 -8.42 4.17 -12.24
C ASN A 4 -8.32 2.91 -11.35
N GLY A 5 -9.46 2.32 -10.94
CA GLY A 5 -9.51 1.12 -10.11
C GLY A 5 -9.62 1.34 -8.61
N TYR A 6 -9.61 2.59 -8.13
CA TYR A 6 -9.77 2.89 -6.71
C TYR A 6 -11.12 2.41 -6.16
N ILE A 7 -11.13 1.86 -4.94
CA ILE A 7 -12.29 1.12 -4.41
C ILE A 7 -12.73 1.53 -3.01
N ASN A 8 -11.99 2.37 -2.30
CA ASN A 8 -12.39 2.79 -0.96
C ASN A 8 -13.60 3.72 -1.07
N THR A 9 -14.77 3.19 -0.69
CA THR A 9 -16.04 3.89 -0.87
C THR A 9 -16.19 5.09 0.04
N TYR A 10 -15.74 5.01 1.29
CA TYR A 10 -15.81 6.14 2.22
C TYR A 10 -15.04 7.35 1.66
N THR A 11 -13.76 7.15 1.37
CA THR A 11 -12.92 8.22 0.83
C THR A 11 -13.43 8.72 -0.52
N ALA A 12 -13.91 7.82 -1.40
CA ALA A 12 -14.40 8.23 -2.70
C ALA A 12 -15.69 9.05 -2.66
N LEU A 13 -16.56 8.85 -1.66
CA LEU A 13 -17.87 9.48 -1.57
C LEU A 13 -17.90 10.67 -0.63
N ASP A 14 -17.22 10.56 0.51
CA ASP A 14 -17.32 11.54 1.59
C ASP A 14 -16.09 12.47 1.68
N GLU A 15 -14.90 11.95 1.43
CA GLU A 15 -13.63 12.68 1.60
C GLU A 15 -12.65 12.40 0.46
N PRO A 16 -12.98 12.68 -0.81
CA PRO A 16 -12.15 12.29 -1.96
C PRO A 16 -10.75 12.89 -1.96
N GLU A 17 -10.56 14.05 -1.32
CA GLU A 17 -9.27 14.70 -1.14
C GLU A 17 -8.36 14.00 -0.14
N HIS A 18 -8.92 13.16 0.75
CA HIS A 18 -8.16 12.40 1.75
C HIS A 18 -7.63 11.06 1.22
N ARG A 19 -7.78 10.80 -0.07
CA ARG A 19 -7.31 9.57 -0.69
C ARG A 19 -5.84 9.30 -0.35
N TRP A 20 -5.57 8.08 0.09
CA TRP A 20 -4.25 7.64 0.54
C TRP A 20 -3.68 8.45 1.72
N GLY A 21 -4.53 9.05 2.53
CA GLY A 21 -4.14 9.82 3.70
C GLY A 21 -3.71 11.26 3.42
N GLU A 22 -3.93 11.77 2.21
CA GLU A 22 -3.57 13.14 1.85
C GLU A 22 -4.51 14.19 2.43
N ASN A 23 -4.12 15.45 2.36
CA ASN A 23 -4.92 16.65 2.67
C ASN A 23 -5.65 16.62 4.02
N GLY A 24 -5.05 16.03 5.02
CA GLY A 24 -5.66 15.91 6.35
C GLY A 24 -6.32 14.57 6.62
N GLY A 25 -6.34 13.67 5.66
CA GLY A 25 -6.65 12.26 5.86
C GLY A 25 -5.62 11.60 6.78
N PHE A 26 -5.88 10.37 7.17
CA PHE A 26 -4.99 9.63 8.04
C PHE A 26 -4.88 8.16 7.59
N LEU A 27 -3.84 7.86 6.82
CA LEU A 27 -3.65 6.59 6.12
C LEU A 27 -3.85 5.36 7.02
N ARG A 28 -3.35 5.42 8.24
CA ARG A 28 -3.49 4.33 9.20
C ARG A 28 -4.96 4.00 9.50
N TRP A 29 -5.76 5.03 9.79
CA TRP A 29 -7.17 4.83 10.14
C TRP A 29 -8.06 4.57 8.94
N GLN A 30 -7.64 5.02 7.76
CA GLN A 30 -8.37 4.76 6.51
C GLN A 30 -8.14 3.33 6.02
N HIS A 31 -7.03 2.70 6.36
CA HIS A 31 -6.66 1.32 5.99
C HIS A 31 -6.71 1.04 4.47
N GLU A 32 -6.59 2.07 3.66
CA GLU A 32 -6.82 1.97 2.21
C GLU A 32 -5.86 1.00 1.54
N VAL A 33 -4.57 1.10 1.85
CA VAL A 33 -3.54 0.22 1.27
C VAL A 33 -3.73 -1.20 1.79
N TYR A 34 -4.05 -1.36 3.08
CA TYR A 34 -4.34 -2.68 3.67
C TYR A 34 -5.56 -3.34 3.00
N ASN A 35 -6.67 -2.63 2.89
CA ASN A 35 -7.88 -3.13 2.24
C ASN A 35 -7.65 -3.45 0.77
N SER A 36 -6.81 -2.67 0.09
CA SER A 36 -6.38 -2.96 -1.28
C SER A 36 -5.62 -4.27 -1.37
N GLY A 37 -4.71 -4.51 -0.43
CA GLY A 37 -3.99 -5.78 -0.31
C GLY A 37 -4.94 -6.97 -0.12
N MET A 38 -5.92 -6.83 0.79
CA MET A 38 -6.92 -7.88 1.02
C MET A 38 -7.73 -8.21 -0.23
N LEU A 39 -8.13 -7.20 -1.01
CA LEU A 39 -8.82 -7.44 -2.28
C LEU A 39 -7.92 -8.15 -3.30
N ILE A 40 -6.66 -7.72 -3.42
CA ILE A 40 -5.69 -8.33 -4.33
C ILE A 40 -5.51 -9.81 -3.98
N GLU A 41 -5.28 -10.11 -2.73
CA GLU A 41 -5.12 -11.48 -2.25
C GLU A 41 -6.37 -12.33 -2.49
N ALA A 42 -7.53 -11.80 -2.13
CA ALA A 42 -8.81 -12.47 -2.39
C ALA A 42 -9.02 -12.77 -3.89
N SER A 43 -8.59 -11.85 -4.76
CA SER A 43 -8.71 -12.02 -6.21
C SER A 43 -7.84 -13.16 -6.75
N VAL A 44 -6.61 -13.28 -6.23
CA VAL A 44 -5.68 -14.36 -6.58
C VAL A 44 -6.27 -15.70 -6.15
N HIS A 45 -6.69 -15.82 -4.89
CA HIS A 45 -7.30 -17.06 -4.38
C HIS A 45 -8.60 -17.41 -5.11
N TYR A 46 -9.42 -16.42 -5.43
CA TYR A 46 -10.66 -16.66 -6.19
C TYR A 46 -10.38 -17.17 -7.60
N TYR A 47 -9.40 -16.61 -8.28
CA TYR A 47 -8.97 -17.10 -9.60
C TYR A 47 -8.46 -18.54 -9.51
N LEU A 48 -7.54 -18.82 -8.58
CA LEU A 48 -6.99 -20.17 -8.42
C LEU A 48 -8.07 -21.22 -8.11
N ALA A 49 -9.11 -20.83 -7.37
CA ALA A 49 -10.20 -21.74 -7.02
C ALA A 49 -11.25 -21.91 -8.13
N THR A 50 -11.44 -20.93 -9.01
CA THR A 50 -12.61 -20.90 -9.92
C THR A 50 -12.26 -20.70 -11.38
N GLY A 51 -11.05 -20.26 -11.71
CA GLY A 51 -10.63 -19.84 -13.05
C GLY A 51 -11.28 -18.53 -13.54
N LYS A 52 -12.05 -17.83 -12.69
CA LYS A 52 -12.78 -16.62 -13.09
C LYS A 52 -11.91 -15.38 -12.96
N THR A 53 -11.80 -14.59 -14.02
CA THR A 53 -10.88 -13.46 -14.14
C THR A 53 -11.46 -12.10 -13.76
N LYS A 54 -12.79 -11.98 -13.60
CA LYS A 54 -13.44 -10.67 -13.39
C LYS A 54 -12.92 -9.93 -12.13
N LEU A 55 -12.81 -10.63 -11.00
CA LEU A 55 -12.30 -10.03 -9.77
C LEU A 55 -10.80 -9.71 -9.89
N LEU A 56 -10.06 -10.59 -10.57
CA LEU A 56 -8.64 -10.38 -10.86
C LEU A 56 -8.40 -9.12 -11.70
N SER A 57 -9.26 -8.87 -12.71
CA SER A 57 -9.19 -7.63 -13.51
C SER A 57 -9.38 -6.37 -12.66
N VAL A 58 -10.32 -6.41 -11.71
CA VAL A 58 -10.54 -5.28 -10.77
C VAL A 58 -9.30 -5.05 -9.90
N ALA A 59 -8.77 -6.12 -9.30
CA ALA A 59 -7.58 -6.04 -8.45
C ALA A 59 -6.33 -5.58 -9.22
N THR A 60 -6.18 -6.04 -10.46
CA THR A 60 -5.07 -5.63 -11.34
C THR A 60 -5.13 -4.14 -11.67
N ARG A 61 -6.31 -3.63 -11.97
CA ARG A 61 -6.49 -2.18 -12.22
C ARG A 61 -6.13 -1.35 -10.99
N LEU A 62 -6.58 -1.77 -9.81
CA LEU A 62 -6.21 -1.15 -8.55
C LEU A 62 -4.69 -1.20 -8.32
N THR A 63 -4.07 -2.36 -8.54
CA THR A 63 -2.62 -2.51 -8.38
C THR A 63 -1.85 -1.61 -9.34
N ASN A 64 -2.27 -1.50 -10.59
CA ASN A 64 -1.66 -0.59 -11.54
C ASN A 64 -1.74 0.87 -11.05
N TYR A 65 -2.90 1.29 -10.55
CA TYR A 65 -3.06 2.62 -9.98
C TYR A 65 -2.14 2.84 -8.77
N MET A 66 -2.02 1.86 -7.88
CA MET A 66 -1.08 1.95 -6.76
C MET A 66 0.37 2.08 -7.26
N CYS A 67 0.75 1.31 -8.27
CA CYS A 67 2.07 1.39 -8.88
C CYS A 67 2.37 2.74 -9.56
N GLU A 68 1.37 3.38 -10.12
CA GLU A 68 1.50 4.72 -10.70
C GLU A 68 1.65 5.79 -9.63
N TYR A 69 0.96 5.63 -8.52
CA TYR A 69 0.85 6.66 -7.49
C TYR A 69 1.93 6.56 -6.41
N MET A 70 2.27 5.35 -5.97
CA MET A 70 3.16 5.07 -4.84
C MET A 70 4.55 4.65 -5.32
N GLY A 71 5.58 5.10 -4.61
CA GLY A 71 6.95 4.75 -4.92
C GLY A 71 7.92 5.86 -4.60
N GLU A 72 9.12 5.74 -5.16
CA GLU A 72 10.12 6.80 -5.10
C GLU A 72 9.69 8.05 -5.86
N GLN A 73 10.29 9.18 -5.51
CA GLN A 73 10.02 10.44 -6.21
C GLN A 73 10.16 10.27 -7.74
N PRO A 74 9.26 10.87 -8.52
CA PRO A 74 8.24 11.87 -8.16
C PRO A 74 6.92 11.29 -7.61
N LYS A 75 6.80 9.97 -7.43
CA LYS A 75 5.62 9.35 -6.84
C LYS A 75 5.52 9.67 -5.35
N LYS A 76 4.38 9.32 -4.77
CA LYS A 76 4.13 9.53 -3.34
C LYS A 76 4.83 8.45 -2.52
N ASN A 77 5.53 8.88 -1.47
CA ASN A 77 6.14 7.97 -0.51
C ASN A 77 5.07 7.41 0.45
N ILE A 78 4.30 6.47 -0.03
CA ILE A 78 3.24 5.80 0.74
C ILE A 78 3.63 4.34 0.92
N VAL A 79 3.74 3.94 2.18
CA VAL A 79 4.03 2.58 2.63
C VAL A 79 2.82 2.06 3.39
N PRO A 80 2.45 0.79 3.26
CA PRO A 80 1.32 0.21 3.99
C PRO A 80 1.44 0.43 5.51
N SER A 81 0.35 0.82 6.15
CA SER A 81 0.29 1.01 7.60
C SER A 81 0.33 -0.32 8.37
N HIS A 82 -0.18 -1.38 7.77
CA HIS A 82 -0.11 -2.76 8.26
C HIS A 82 0.67 -3.62 7.28
N SER A 83 1.35 -4.63 7.79
CA SER A 83 1.91 -5.70 6.97
C SER A 83 0.77 -6.53 6.33
N GLY A 84 1.02 -7.08 5.16
CA GLY A 84 0.05 -7.89 4.41
C GLY A 84 -0.08 -7.49 2.95
N PRO A 85 -0.22 -6.21 2.59
CA PRO A 85 -0.27 -5.80 1.19
C PRO A 85 0.95 -6.27 0.38
N GLU A 86 2.10 -6.36 0.98
CA GLU A 86 3.32 -6.87 0.36
C GLU A 86 3.15 -8.33 -0.07
N GLU A 87 2.58 -9.15 0.80
CA GLU A 87 2.28 -10.55 0.49
C GLU A 87 1.27 -10.67 -0.65
N ALA A 88 0.26 -9.82 -0.66
CA ALA A 88 -0.74 -9.79 -1.72
C ALA A 88 -0.11 -9.44 -3.08
N ILE A 89 0.77 -8.45 -3.14
CA ILE A 89 1.45 -8.05 -4.37
C ILE A 89 2.39 -9.15 -4.86
N ILE A 90 3.12 -9.83 -3.99
CA ILE A 90 4.00 -10.93 -4.42
C ILE A 90 3.20 -12.14 -4.93
N LYS A 91 2.06 -12.44 -4.31
CA LYS A 91 1.14 -13.48 -4.82
C LYS A 91 0.62 -13.13 -6.21
N LEU A 92 0.22 -11.88 -6.43
CA LEU A 92 -0.24 -11.41 -7.74
C LEU A 92 0.89 -11.47 -8.79
N TYR A 93 2.11 -11.03 -8.44
CA TYR A 93 3.30 -11.12 -9.29
C TYR A 93 3.56 -12.57 -9.72
N TRP A 94 3.58 -13.50 -8.78
CA TRP A 94 3.82 -14.91 -9.09
C TRP A 94 2.70 -15.53 -9.89
N LEU A 95 1.44 -15.16 -9.64
CA LEU A 95 0.33 -15.61 -10.45
C LEU A 95 0.57 -15.30 -11.93
N TYR A 96 0.95 -14.07 -12.26
CA TYR A 96 1.20 -13.69 -13.66
C TYR A 96 2.46 -14.30 -14.26
N LYS A 97 3.44 -14.65 -13.44
CA LYS A 97 4.60 -15.42 -13.90
C LYS A 97 4.25 -16.87 -14.23
N GLN A 98 3.37 -17.47 -13.45
CA GLN A 98 2.93 -18.86 -13.64
C GLN A 98 1.82 -19.01 -14.69
N HIS A 99 1.05 -17.96 -14.90
CA HIS A 99 -0.09 -17.89 -15.81
C HIS A 99 0.06 -16.75 -16.82
N PRO A 100 1.04 -16.83 -17.74
CA PRO A 100 1.30 -15.76 -18.71
C PRO A 100 0.13 -15.50 -19.67
N GLU A 101 -0.76 -16.47 -19.88
CA GLU A 101 -1.99 -16.35 -20.67
C GLU A 101 -2.91 -15.24 -20.13
N LEU A 102 -2.93 -15.02 -18.82
CA LEU A 102 -3.73 -13.98 -18.18
C LEU A 102 -3.43 -12.58 -18.70
N LYS A 103 -2.20 -12.33 -19.18
CA LYS A 103 -1.83 -11.03 -19.76
C LYS A 103 -2.61 -10.67 -21.02
N THR A 104 -3.13 -11.68 -21.71
CA THR A 104 -3.95 -11.52 -22.91
C THR A 104 -5.44 -11.71 -22.64
N GLU A 105 -5.79 -12.45 -21.59
CA GLU A 105 -7.18 -12.71 -21.22
C GLU A 105 -7.81 -11.56 -20.44
N LEU A 106 -7.00 -10.82 -19.70
CA LEU A 106 -7.48 -9.69 -18.92
C LEU A 106 -7.66 -8.45 -19.81
N GLU A 107 -8.74 -7.72 -19.61
CA GLU A 107 -8.98 -6.42 -20.26
C GLU A 107 -8.10 -5.28 -19.67
N VAL A 108 -7.25 -5.59 -18.71
CA VAL A 108 -6.39 -4.67 -17.99
C VAL A 108 -4.94 -5.06 -18.24
N PRO A 109 -4.07 -4.12 -18.60
CA PRO A 109 -2.67 -4.42 -18.81
C PRO A 109 -2.01 -4.95 -17.53
N VAL A 110 -1.18 -5.96 -17.68
CA VAL A 110 -0.39 -6.57 -16.60
C VAL A 110 1.06 -6.14 -16.74
N ASN A 111 1.65 -5.58 -15.70
CA ASN A 111 3.02 -5.15 -15.68
C ASN A 111 3.72 -5.59 -14.38
N GLU A 112 4.25 -6.81 -14.39
CA GLU A 112 4.88 -7.44 -13.21
C GLU A 112 6.12 -6.68 -12.73
N ASP A 113 6.84 -6.01 -13.61
CA ASP A 113 8.02 -5.22 -13.23
C ASP A 113 7.62 -4.06 -12.33
N ASN A 114 6.45 -3.46 -12.58
CA ASN A 114 5.93 -2.41 -11.71
C ASN A 114 5.46 -2.96 -10.36
N TYR A 115 4.89 -4.16 -10.33
CA TYR A 115 4.50 -4.82 -9.07
C TYR A 115 5.72 -5.12 -8.23
N TRP A 116 6.77 -5.63 -8.85
CA TRP A 116 8.04 -5.88 -8.18
C TRP A 116 8.67 -4.60 -7.62
N LYS A 117 8.68 -3.52 -8.41
CA LYS A 117 9.18 -2.22 -7.96
C LYS A 117 8.39 -1.66 -6.78
N LEU A 118 7.06 -1.76 -6.80
CA LEU A 118 6.22 -1.32 -5.69
C LEU A 118 6.49 -2.14 -4.43
N LEU A 119 6.58 -3.47 -4.56
CA LEU A 119 6.91 -4.38 -3.47
C LEU A 119 8.28 -4.04 -2.85
N THR A 120 9.31 -3.91 -3.68
CA THR A 120 10.65 -3.56 -3.23
C THR A 120 10.67 -2.23 -2.51
N PHE A 121 10.00 -1.22 -3.09
CA PHE A 121 9.87 0.08 -2.46
C PHE A 121 9.23 -0.01 -1.07
N TRP A 122 8.16 -0.76 -0.90
CA TRP A 122 7.51 -0.93 0.40
C TRP A 122 8.40 -1.62 1.42
N ILE A 123 9.07 -2.70 1.02
CA ILE A 123 9.95 -3.46 1.91
C ILE A 123 11.15 -2.61 2.33
N GLU A 124 11.80 -1.93 1.40
CA GLU A 124 12.99 -1.12 1.68
C GLU A 124 12.69 0.13 2.49
N ASN A 125 11.49 0.69 2.34
CA ASN A 125 11.11 1.91 3.08
C ASN A 125 10.36 1.62 4.39
N ARG A 126 9.93 0.40 4.64
CA ARG A 126 9.28 0.01 5.88
C ARG A 126 10.30 -0.02 7.02
N GLY A 127 10.11 0.83 8.05
CA GLY A 127 11.04 0.96 9.17
C GLY A 127 12.31 1.75 8.86
N HIS A 128 12.59 2.02 7.60
CA HIS A 128 13.70 2.86 7.16
C HIS A 128 13.14 4.11 6.49
N HIS A 129 13.31 5.25 7.11
CA HIS A 129 12.67 6.46 6.60
C HIS A 129 13.53 7.20 5.59
N CYS A 130 14.78 6.80 5.38
CA CYS A 130 15.70 7.33 4.35
C CYS A 130 15.69 8.87 4.26
N GLY A 131 15.69 9.55 5.39
CA GLY A 131 15.53 11.00 5.46
C GLY A 131 14.10 11.51 5.22
N PHE A 132 13.15 10.61 5.07
CA PHE A 132 11.73 10.92 4.88
C PHE A 132 10.93 10.30 6.02
N PRO A 133 10.57 11.04 7.06
CA PRO A 133 9.83 10.51 8.19
C PRO A 133 8.54 9.81 7.75
N LEU A 134 8.28 8.64 8.32
CA LEU A 134 7.13 7.81 7.95
C LEU A 134 5.80 8.55 8.10
N TRP A 135 5.65 9.35 9.17
CA TRP A 135 4.45 10.15 9.39
C TRP A 135 4.23 11.22 8.31
N LYS A 136 5.27 11.67 7.60
CA LYS A 136 5.10 12.55 6.44
C LYS A 136 4.51 11.82 5.24
N SER A 137 4.65 10.50 5.16
CA SER A 137 3.98 9.72 4.13
C SER A 137 2.46 9.68 4.30
N TRP A 138 1.96 9.97 5.49
CA TRP A 138 0.54 10.12 5.75
C TRP A 138 -0.04 11.42 5.17
N GLY A 139 0.83 12.38 4.82
CA GLY A 139 0.46 13.56 4.08
C GLY A 139 -0.36 14.59 4.85
N ASN A 140 -0.32 14.58 6.17
CA ASN A 140 -1.21 15.44 6.92
C ASN A 140 -0.67 15.99 8.25
N GLU A 141 -1.15 17.20 8.60
CA GLU A 141 -0.85 17.87 9.84
C GLU A 141 -1.39 17.15 11.09
N LYS A 142 -2.45 16.32 10.93
CA LYS A 142 -3.00 15.54 12.06
C LYS A 142 -1.99 14.50 12.54
N ALA A 143 -1.32 13.81 11.62
CA ALA A 143 -0.29 12.85 11.99
C ALA A 143 0.87 13.54 12.70
N GLU A 144 1.34 14.68 12.18
CA GLU A 144 2.40 15.47 12.82
C GLU A 144 1.99 15.96 14.20
N ARG A 145 0.76 16.46 14.33
CA ARG A 145 0.23 16.93 15.61
C ARG A 145 0.09 15.76 16.59
N TRP A 146 -0.48 14.65 16.16
CA TRP A 146 -0.64 13.47 17.00
C TRP A 146 0.71 12.95 17.54
N ILE A 147 1.72 12.90 16.68
CA ILE A 147 3.08 12.49 17.06
C ILE A 147 3.65 13.45 18.12
N ARG A 148 3.51 14.76 17.92
CA ARG A 148 3.98 15.76 18.89
C ARG A 148 3.24 15.67 20.23
N GLU A 149 1.92 15.56 20.19
CA GLU A 149 1.06 15.47 21.37
C GLU A 149 1.34 14.20 22.20
N ASN A 150 1.78 13.13 21.56
CA ASN A 150 2.15 11.89 22.22
C ASN A 150 3.66 11.78 22.52
N GLN A 151 4.40 12.88 22.45
CA GLN A 151 5.82 12.98 22.78
C GLN A 151 6.74 12.10 21.91
N TYR A 152 6.30 11.74 20.73
CA TYR A 152 7.13 11.03 19.77
C TYR A 152 7.97 12.05 19.00
N ALA A 153 9.10 12.40 19.56
CA ALA A 153 10.04 13.31 18.93
C ALA A 153 10.69 12.67 17.69
N GLU A 154 10.95 13.47 16.69
CA GLU A 154 11.63 13.02 15.46
C GLU A 154 13.00 12.36 15.76
N ALA A 155 13.67 12.79 16.83
CA ALA A 155 14.92 12.20 17.30
C ALA A 155 14.79 10.74 17.78
N GLN A 156 13.59 10.30 18.17
CA GLN A 156 13.32 8.92 18.54
C GLN A 156 13.07 8.04 17.30
N TYR A 157 13.04 8.67 16.16
CA TYR A 157 12.64 8.07 14.91
C TYR A 157 13.84 7.92 13.98
N SER A 158 14.71 7.01 14.34
CA SER A 158 15.88 6.68 13.52
C SER A 158 15.52 5.66 12.45
N PRO A 159 16.10 5.75 11.24
CA PRO A 159 15.93 4.73 10.21
C PRO A 159 16.26 3.30 10.67
N HIS A 160 17.14 3.18 11.66
CA HIS A 160 17.60 1.89 12.18
C HIS A 160 17.05 1.54 13.55
N SER A 161 16.18 2.38 14.11
CA SER A 161 15.56 2.12 15.40
C SER A 161 14.09 1.81 15.23
N ARG A 162 13.60 0.91 16.06
CA ARG A 162 12.18 0.64 16.15
C ARG A 162 11.48 1.91 16.65
N PRO A 163 10.49 2.44 15.93
CA PRO A 163 9.64 3.48 16.49
C PRO A 163 8.93 2.97 17.73
N SER A 164 9.02 3.75 18.80
CA SER A 164 8.41 3.39 20.09
C SER A 164 6.93 3.78 20.19
N TRP A 165 6.36 4.33 19.15
CA TRP A 165 5.03 4.87 19.15
C TRP A 165 4.04 3.96 18.41
N GLY A 166 3.04 3.55 19.15
CA GLY A 166 1.80 2.97 18.66
C GLY A 166 1.91 1.76 17.75
N ASP A 167 0.79 1.22 17.48
CA ASP A 167 0.63 0.01 16.69
C ASP A 167 1.19 0.14 15.28
N TYR A 168 1.22 1.37 14.76
CA TYR A 168 1.78 1.61 13.44
C TYR A 168 3.23 1.13 13.35
N ALA A 169 4.03 1.43 14.37
CA ALA A 169 5.39 0.95 14.46
C ALA A 169 5.42 -0.57 14.62
N GLN A 170 4.55 -1.10 15.43
CA GLN A 170 4.45 -2.55 15.64
C GLN A 170 4.08 -3.27 14.34
N ASP A 171 3.08 -2.76 13.65
CA ASP A 171 2.62 -3.34 12.39
C ASP A 171 3.65 -3.20 11.27
N SER A 172 4.47 -2.16 11.32
CA SER A 172 5.39 -1.83 10.24
C SER A 172 6.74 -2.52 10.34
N ILE A 173 7.17 -2.88 11.54
CA ILE A 173 8.54 -3.30 11.79
C ILE A 173 8.75 -4.80 11.96
N PRO A 174 7.75 -5.63 12.27
CA PRO A 174 7.99 -7.06 12.51
C PRO A 174 8.76 -7.75 11.40
N VAL A 175 8.67 -7.25 10.19
CA VAL A 175 9.38 -7.80 9.03
C VAL A 175 10.89 -7.62 9.12
N PHE A 176 11.35 -6.59 9.84
CA PHE A 176 12.77 -6.23 9.91
C PHE A 176 13.44 -6.52 11.26
N ASP A 177 12.63 -6.67 12.30
CA ASP A 177 13.12 -6.93 13.66
C ASP A 177 13.09 -8.42 14.05
N GLN A 178 12.66 -9.27 13.15
CA GLN A 178 12.69 -10.73 13.28
C GLN A 178 13.75 -11.32 12.38
#